data_53aa91545b5610e92b9832a1e7d9d612
#
_entry.id   53aa91545b5610e92b9832a1e7d9d612
#
_cell.length_a   1.000
_cell.length_b   1.000
_cell.length_c   1.000
_cell.angle_alpha   90.00
_cell.angle_beta   90.00
_cell.angle_gamma   90.00
#
_symmetry.space_group_name_H-M   'P 1'
#
loop_
_entity.id
_entity.type
_entity.pdbx_description
1 polymer ?
#
loop_
_entity_poly.entity_id
_entity_poly.type
_entity_poly.pdbx_seq_one_letter_code
_entity_poly.pdbx_strand_id
1 'polypeptide(L)'
;MGWHKDEVLYEEPQLEVVLTLENTSDSQTRWERADGSVRGAWLPPNSLLLVKAEGATHGVTTVRRGDRLIAKFVLTASPIKLQAWYDNILSYQAQP
;
A
#
# COMPACT_ATOMS: atom_id res chain seq x y z
N MET A 1 -2.93 -7.64 5.36
CA MET A 1 -3.66 -6.88 4.33
C MET A 1 -3.88 -7.78 3.13
N GLY A 2 -5.14 -8.01 2.75
CA GLY A 2 -5.50 -8.92 1.68
C GLY A 2 -5.28 -8.34 0.27
N TRP A 3 -5.69 -9.10 -0.74
CA TRP A 3 -5.63 -8.67 -2.13
C TRP A 3 -6.53 -7.45 -2.35
N HIS A 4 -5.97 -6.41 -2.94
CA HIS A 4 -6.70 -5.19 -3.24
C HIS A 4 -5.96 -4.36 -4.29
N LYS A 5 -6.64 -3.35 -4.80
CA LYS A 5 -6.05 -2.23 -5.52
C LYS A 5 -6.16 -1.00 -4.65
N ASP A 6 -5.15 -0.14 -4.69
CA ASP A 6 -5.22 1.12 -3.96
C ASP A 6 -6.31 2.01 -4.55
N GLU A 7 -7.10 2.59 -3.66
CA GLU A 7 -8.20 3.45 -4.03
C GLU A 7 -7.70 4.82 -4.51
N VAL A 8 -8.37 5.38 -5.52
CA VAL A 8 -8.07 6.73 -5.98
C VAL A 8 -8.65 7.73 -4.98
N LEU A 9 -7.79 8.48 -4.30
CA LEU A 9 -8.15 9.44 -3.26
C LEU A 9 -8.04 10.90 -3.73
N TYR A 10 -7.30 11.13 -4.80
CA TYR A 10 -7.03 12.46 -5.36
C TYR A 10 -7.34 12.47 -6.84
N GLU A 11 -7.51 13.67 -7.38
CA GLU A 11 -7.48 13.80 -8.83
C GLU A 11 -6.13 13.35 -9.37
N GLU A 12 -6.14 12.68 -10.52
CA GLU A 12 -4.92 12.07 -11.07
C GLU A 12 -3.79 13.08 -11.34
N PRO A 13 -2.54 12.61 -11.33
CA PRO A 13 -2.08 11.26 -11.00
C PRO A 13 -1.87 11.05 -9.50
N GLN A 14 -1.97 9.79 -9.09
CA GLN A 14 -1.73 9.38 -7.70
C GLN A 14 -0.78 8.19 -7.64
N LEU A 15 0.22 8.28 -6.78
CA LEU A 15 1.18 7.22 -6.52
C LEU A 15 1.26 6.99 -5.01
N GLU A 16 1.04 5.77 -4.58
CA GLU A 16 1.25 5.39 -3.18
C GLU A 16 2.68 4.95 -2.97
N VAL A 17 3.29 5.46 -1.91
CA VAL A 17 4.65 5.13 -1.52
C VAL A 17 4.63 4.41 -0.18
N VAL A 18 5.26 3.24 -0.13
CA VAL A 18 5.43 2.49 1.10
C VAL A 18 6.92 2.37 1.40
N LEU A 19 7.36 3.02 2.47
CA LEU A 19 8.73 2.94 2.96
C LEU A 19 8.79 1.89 4.07
N THR A 20 9.61 0.87 3.90
CA THR A 20 9.87 -0.09 4.96
C THR A 20 10.96 0.47 5.88
N LEU A 21 10.60 0.75 7.11
CA LEU A 21 11.51 1.28 8.15
C LEU A 21 12.23 0.16 8.87
N GLU A 22 11.48 -0.83 9.33
CA GLU A 22 12.01 -2.03 9.98
C GLU A 22 11.23 -3.24 9.47
N ASN A 23 11.90 -4.36 9.33
CA ASN A 23 11.24 -5.61 8.99
C ASN A 23 12.05 -6.81 9.48
N THR A 24 11.64 -7.36 10.62
CA THR A 24 12.13 -8.62 11.16
C THR A 24 11.10 -9.73 10.96
N SER A 25 10.02 -9.43 10.24
CA SER A 25 8.90 -10.34 10.06
C SER A 25 9.15 -11.36 8.95
N ASP A 26 8.27 -12.35 8.92
CA ASP A 26 8.17 -13.33 7.84
C ASP A 26 7.15 -12.90 6.76
N SER A 27 6.62 -11.71 6.86
CA SER A 27 5.63 -11.18 5.92
C SER A 27 6.24 -10.89 4.56
N GLN A 28 5.50 -11.22 3.50
CA GLN A 28 5.86 -10.89 2.13
C GLN A 28 4.83 -9.98 1.50
N THR A 29 5.29 -9.04 0.69
CA THR A 29 4.44 -8.28 -0.20
C THR A 29 4.30 -9.05 -1.50
N ARG A 30 3.06 -9.22 -1.97
CA ARG A 30 2.75 -9.96 -3.19
C ARG A 30 1.95 -9.09 -4.14
N TRP A 31 2.19 -9.26 -5.42
CA TRP A 31 1.45 -8.53 -6.45
C TRP A 31 1.20 -9.41 -7.67
N GLU A 32 0.11 -9.09 -8.37
CA GLU A 32 -0.27 -9.76 -9.59
C GLU A 32 0.31 -9.01 -10.79
N ARG A 33 0.96 -9.73 -11.68
CA ARG A 33 1.52 -9.20 -12.91
C ARG A 33 0.47 -9.19 -14.01
N ALA A 34 0.77 -8.47 -15.09
CA ALA A 34 -0.13 -8.33 -16.23
C ALA A 34 -0.53 -9.67 -16.87
N ASP A 35 0.34 -10.67 -16.79
CA ASP A 35 0.07 -12.02 -17.31
C ASP A 35 -0.73 -12.91 -16.34
N GLY A 36 -1.15 -12.37 -15.21
CA GLY A 36 -1.88 -13.11 -14.17
C GLY A 36 -1.01 -13.85 -13.18
N SER A 37 0.31 -13.90 -13.41
CA SER A 37 1.22 -14.53 -12.45
C SER A 37 1.38 -13.66 -11.20
N VAL A 38 1.70 -14.30 -10.07
CA VAL A 38 1.90 -13.62 -8.79
C VAL A 38 3.38 -13.62 -8.44
N ARG A 39 3.89 -12.47 -8.09
CA ARG A 39 5.21 -12.31 -7.50
C ARG A 39 5.12 -11.90 -6.04
N GLY A 40 6.16 -12.25 -5.28
CA GLY A 40 6.27 -11.86 -3.88
C GLY A 40 7.71 -11.54 -3.52
N ALA A 41 7.86 -10.68 -2.53
CA ALA A 41 9.16 -10.32 -1.99
C ALA A 41 9.05 -9.97 -0.51
N TRP A 42 10.06 -10.35 0.24
CA TRP A 42 10.29 -9.78 1.56
C TRP A 42 10.99 -8.43 1.36
N LEU A 43 10.39 -7.37 1.88
CA LEU A 43 10.91 -6.02 1.68
C LEU A 43 11.88 -5.66 2.82
N PRO A 44 13.16 -5.46 2.51
CA PRO A 44 14.14 -5.11 3.54
C PRO A 44 13.93 -3.70 4.07
N PRO A 45 14.49 -3.38 5.26
CA PRO A 45 14.54 -2.00 5.75
C PRO A 45 15.17 -1.05 4.71
N ASN A 46 14.70 0.18 4.69
CA ASN A 46 15.12 1.23 3.73
C ASN A 46 14.77 0.93 2.27
N SER A 47 13.77 0.08 2.02
CA SER A 47 13.23 -0.13 0.68
C SER A 47 11.96 0.69 0.46
N LEU A 48 11.75 1.11 -0.77
CA LEU A 48 10.53 1.79 -1.21
C LEU A 48 9.76 0.90 -2.16
N LEU A 49 8.45 0.83 -1.94
CA LEU A 49 7.51 0.24 -2.88
C LEU A 49 6.63 1.36 -3.43
N LEU A 50 6.57 1.49 -4.75
CA LEU A 50 5.74 2.47 -5.43
C LEU A 50 4.57 1.76 -6.09
N VAL A 51 3.36 2.18 -5.77
CA VAL A 51 2.14 1.57 -6.29
C VAL A 51 1.25 2.65 -6.89
N LYS A 52 0.93 2.49 -8.17
CA LYS A 52 -0.01 3.37 -8.84
C LYS A 52 -1.44 3.06 -8.34
N ALA A 53 -2.22 4.09 -8.05
CA ALA A 53 -3.63 3.92 -7.69
C ALA A 53 -4.37 3.18 -8.81
N GLU A 54 -5.20 2.23 -8.43
CA GLU A 54 -5.91 1.32 -9.34
C GLU A 54 -4.98 0.52 -10.27
N GLY A 55 -3.72 0.41 -9.89
CA GLY A 55 -2.73 -0.38 -10.61
C GLY A 55 -2.84 -1.87 -10.28
N ALA A 56 -1.70 -2.50 -10.00
CA ALA A 56 -1.66 -3.93 -9.72
C ALA A 56 -2.44 -4.30 -8.46
N THR A 57 -3.15 -5.41 -8.54
CA THR A 57 -3.71 -6.05 -7.35
C THR A 57 -2.56 -6.58 -6.50
N HIS A 58 -2.58 -6.27 -5.22
CA HIS A 58 -1.50 -6.62 -4.32
C HIS A 58 -2.02 -6.93 -2.92
N GLY A 59 -1.16 -7.45 -2.09
CA GLY A 59 -1.47 -7.76 -0.70
C GLY A 59 -0.22 -8.07 0.09
N VAL A 60 -0.39 -8.22 1.39
CA VAL A 60 0.68 -8.54 2.32
C VAL A 60 0.28 -9.78 3.09
N THR A 61 1.16 -10.78 3.17
CA THR A 61 0.90 -11.97 3.95
C THR A 61 0.88 -11.65 5.43
N THR A 62 0.15 -12.45 6.19
CA THR A 62 0.05 -12.28 7.64
C THR A 62 1.43 -12.37 8.29
N VAL A 63 1.72 -11.43 9.18
CA VAL A 63 2.90 -11.49 10.04
C VAL A 63 2.66 -12.56 11.11
N ARG A 64 3.48 -13.61 11.11
CA ARG A 64 3.43 -14.68 12.09
C ARG A 64 4.56 -14.59 13.10
N ARG A 65 5.68 -13.99 12.70
CA ARG A 65 6.85 -13.77 13.54
C ARG A 65 7.46 -12.43 13.24
N GLY A 66 8.06 -11.81 14.26
CA GLY A 66 8.75 -10.54 14.13
C GLY A 66 7.81 -9.37 13.98
N ASP A 67 8.37 -8.25 13.56
CA ASP A 67 7.67 -6.99 13.41
C ASP A 67 7.98 -6.35 12.08
N ARG A 68 7.04 -5.59 11.57
CA ARG A 68 7.22 -4.79 10.37
C ARG A 68 6.67 -3.38 10.62
N LEU A 69 7.53 -2.39 10.43
CA LEU A 69 7.17 -0.99 10.56
C LEU A 69 7.32 -0.31 9.20
N ILE A 70 6.26 0.32 8.75
CA ILE A 70 6.23 1.04 7.48
C ILE A 70 5.73 2.48 7.66
N ALA A 71 6.11 3.33 6.73
CA ALA A 71 5.49 4.63 6.54
C ALA A 71 4.82 4.65 5.17
N LYS A 72 3.57 5.05 5.11
CA LYS A 72 2.81 5.15 3.86
C LYS A 72 2.47 6.61 3.60
N PHE A 73 2.65 7.04 2.37
CA PHE A 73 2.23 8.37 1.94
C PHE A 73 1.87 8.36 0.47
N VAL A 74 1.17 9.39 0.05
CA VAL A 74 0.67 9.52 -1.31
C VAL A 74 1.34 10.70 -1.98
N LEU A 75 1.86 10.47 -3.18
CA LEU A 75 2.32 11.53 -4.08
C LEU A 75 1.24 11.78 -5.12
N THR A 76 0.86 13.03 -5.28
CA THR A 76 -0.13 13.44 -6.26
C THR A 76 0.26 14.77 -6.87
N ALA A 77 -0.04 14.96 -8.17
CA ALA A 77 0.17 16.23 -8.84
C ALA A 77 -0.95 17.24 -8.55
N SER A 78 -2.10 16.78 -8.05
CA SER A 78 -3.25 17.63 -7.72
C SER A 78 -3.49 17.66 -6.22
N PRO A 79 -3.69 18.83 -5.61
CA PRO A 79 -4.11 18.91 -4.23
C PRO A 79 -5.60 18.61 -4.02
N ILE A 80 -6.37 18.44 -5.11
CA ILE A 80 -7.82 18.22 -5.05
C ILE A 80 -8.07 16.78 -4.63
N LYS A 81 -8.76 16.63 -3.50
CA LYS A 81 -9.09 15.33 -2.92
C LYS A 81 -10.47 14.89 -3.39
N LEU A 82 -10.60 13.61 -3.74
CA LEU A 82 -11.89 13.01 -4.04
C LEU A 82 -12.65 12.69 -2.76
N GLN A 83 -13.95 12.47 -2.89
CA GLN A 83 -14.78 12.06 -1.74
C GLN A 83 -14.21 10.82 -1.05
N ALA A 84 -13.61 9.90 -1.79
CA ALA A 84 -13.00 8.71 -1.24
C ALA A 84 -11.91 9.01 -0.20
N TRP A 85 -11.16 10.12 -0.35
CA TRP A 85 -10.16 10.52 0.63
C TRP A 85 -10.80 10.85 1.97
N TYR A 86 -11.88 11.62 1.95
CA TYR A 86 -12.59 12.00 3.17
C TYR A 86 -13.23 10.79 3.85
N ASP A 87 -13.82 9.89 3.08
CA ASP A 87 -14.43 8.67 3.61
C ASP A 87 -13.38 7.76 4.25
N ASN A 88 -12.19 7.67 3.65
CA ASN A 88 -11.07 6.89 4.17
C ASN A 88 -10.59 7.44 5.52
N ILE A 89 -10.44 8.74 5.65
CA ILE A 89 -10.04 9.39 6.92
C ILE A 89 -11.09 9.16 7.99
N LEU A 90 -12.36 9.32 7.67
CA LEU A 90 -13.45 9.07 8.63
C LEU A 90 -13.46 7.61 9.09
N SER A 91 -13.17 6.68 8.19
CA SER A 91 -13.06 5.26 8.53
C SER A 91 -11.96 5.01 9.56
N TYR A 92 -10.80 5.62 9.41
CA TYR A 92 -9.71 5.49 10.38
C TYR A 92 -10.06 6.14 11.73
N GLN A 93 -10.71 7.28 11.72
CA GLN A 93 -11.15 7.96 12.95
C GLN A 93 -12.22 7.19 13.72
N ALA A 94 -13.02 6.40 13.02
CA ALA A 94 -14.09 5.59 13.64
C ALA A 94 -13.56 4.29 14.29
N GLN A 95 -12.31 3.93 14.08
CA GLN A 95 -11.71 2.74 14.66
C GLN A 95 -11.37 3.01 16.14
N PRO A 96 -11.70 2.07 17.03
CA PRO A 96 -11.37 2.19 18.45
C PRO A 96 -9.87 2.11 18.73
#